data_69fb3b865069a8fc017ff78549fa4598
#
_entry.id   69fb3b865069a8fc017ff78549fa4598
#
_cell.length_a   1.000
_cell.length_b   1.000
_cell.length_c   1.000
_cell.angle_alpha   90.00
_cell.angle_beta   90.00
_cell.angle_gamma   90.00
#
_symmetry.space_group_name_H-M   'P 1'
#
loop_
_entity.id
_entity.type
_entity.pdbx_description
1 polymer ?
#
loop_
_entity_poly.entity_id
_entity_poly.type
_entity_poly.pdbx_seq_one_letter_code
_entity_poly.pdbx_strand_id
1 'polypeptide(L)'
;MKLFTDETLLEIYNFLEQELANTSTLSFLANNPDTNPNALSIKSWADLAEIFKCKLQTPKIAGNQIEITFKKLNQDNSFHNANISDKTEKYGVDSLFFNIDKNNHPYFLHSFIQALKLANVAKREHILNLGINKADEFKLIKELLSQEEFSQLKLTGIDHSKTAIEYAKKQFPHPNTTFITQDINKLRELNLPKQDLIISIGTMQSPSINYKPLLMQLVQEHLKQNSAIILGFPNSRWIENTLIYGAKTKNYNFSEMGILLNDIIFAKKYLQQKKYKVFISGREYLFLTAYRQ
;
A
#
# COMPACT_ATOMS: atom_id res chain seq x y z
N MET A 1 0.57 -28.08 26.05
CA MET A 1 0.16 -27.31 24.87
C MET A 1 -1.37 -27.31 24.84
N LYS A 2 -2.02 -26.15 24.71
CA LYS A 2 -3.49 -26.06 24.61
C LYS A 2 -3.93 -26.72 23.29
N LEU A 3 -5.05 -27.43 23.32
CA LEU A 3 -5.72 -27.96 22.13
C LEU A 3 -7.09 -27.29 22.00
N PHE A 4 -7.39 -26.76 20.83
CA PHE A 4 -8.70 -26.22 20.45
C PHE A 4 -9.44 -27.22 19.55
N THR A 5 -10.64 -27.64 20.02
CA THR A 5 -11.51 -28.59 19.28
C THR A 5 -12.88 -28.00 19.00
N ASP A 6 -13.58 -27.56 20.05
CA ASP A 6 -14.97 -27.09 20.02
C ASP A 6 -15.16 -25.69 20.63
N GLU A 7 -14.04 -25.04 20.98
CA GLU A 7 -14.09 -23.69 21.51
C GLU A 7 -14.62 -22.70 20.48
N THR A 8 -15.41 -21.77 20.97
CA THR A 8 -15.90 -20.63 20.17
C THR A 8 -14.74 -19.70 19.79
N LEU A 9 -14.90 -18.93 18.72
CA LEU A 9 -13.90 -17.96 18.32
C LEU A 9 -13.63 -16.91 19.44
N LEU A 10 -14.64 -16.56 20.24
CA LEU A 10 -14.48 -15.64 21.37
C LEU A 10 -13.60 -16.26 22.48
N GLU A 11 -13.78 -17.54 22.79
CA GLU A 11 -12.94 -18.24 23.78
C GLU A 11 -11.49 -18.32 23.30
N ILE A 12 -11.27 -18.62 22.02
CA ILE A 12 -9.96 -18.62 21.38
C ILE A 12 -9.34 -17.22 21.44
N TYR A 13 -10.11 -16.17 21.10
CA TYR A 13 -9.64 -14.80 21.16
C TYR A 13 -9.18 -14.39 22.56
N ASN A 14 -10.02 -14.67 23.58
CA ASN A 14 -9.70 -14.35 24.98
C ASN A 14 -8.44 -15.09 25.46
N PHE A 15 -8.28 -16.36 25.10
CA PHE A 15 -7.08 -17.12 25.40
C PHE A 15 -5.84 -16.48 24.75
N LEU A 16 -5.91 -16.17 23.46
CA LEU A 16 -4.80 -15.54 22.75
C LEU A 16 -4.43 -14.18 23.34
N GLU A 17 -5.42 -13.39 23.74
CA GLU A 17 -5.19 -12.07 24.37
C GLU A 17 -4.42 -12.23 25.69
N GLN A 18 -4.80 -13.18 26.53
CA GLN A 18 -4.14 -13.44 27.81
C GLN A 18 -2.72 -13.98 27.63
N GLU A 19 -2.54 -15.02 26.83
CA GLU A 19 -1.24 -15.68 26.67
C GLU A 19 -0.24 -14.78 25.95
N LEU A 20 -0.68 -14.11 24.87
CA LEU A 20 0.16 -13.18 24.13
C LEU A 20 0.45 -11.88 24.90
N ALA A 21 -0.22 -11.56 26.01
CA ALA A 21 0.21 -10.47 26.87
C ALA A 21 1.61 -10.69 27.42
N ASN A 22 1.95 -11.95 27.76
CA ASN A 22 3.14 -12.30 28.52
C ASN A 22 4.19 -13.08 27.73
N THR A 23 3.88 -13.54 26.51
CA THR A 23 4.79 -14.36 25.70
C THR A 23 5.04 -13.72 24.34
N SER A 24 6.25 -13.91 23.80
CA SER A 24 6.61 -13.47 22.44
C SER A 24 6.32 -14.51 21.37
N THR A 25 6.16 -15.78 21.78
CA THR A 25 5.85 -16.89 20.89
C THR A 25 4.88 -17.81 21.59
N LEU A 26 3.79 -18.16 20.92
CA LEU A 26 2.74 -19.03 21.44
C LEU A 26 2.46 -20.14 20.43
N SER A 27 2.55 -21.40 20.86
CA SER A 27 2.19 -22.58 20.07
C SER A 27 1.03 -23.35 20.72
N PHE A 28 0.09 -23.78 19.92
CA PHE A 28 -1.07 -24.57 20.34
C PHE A 28 -1.51 -25.50 19.20
N LEU A 29 -2.36 -26.48 19.54
CA LEU A 29 -2.97 -27.39 18.59
C LEU A 29 -4.40 -26.95 18.27
N ALA A 30 -4.83 -27.17 17.04
CA ALA A 30 -6.19 -26.99 16.60
C ALA A 30 -6.61 -28.11 15.65
N ASN A 31 -7.90 -28.31 15.44
CA ASN A 31 -8.40 -29.22 14.43
C ASN A 31 -7.90 -28.82 13.05
N ASN A 32 -7.51 -29.79 12.25
CA ASN A 32 -7.06 -29.58 10.89
C ASN A 32 -8.25 -29.25 9.97
N PRO A 33 -8.31 -28.07 9.34
CA PRO A 33 -9.42 -27.69 8.46
C PRO A 33 -9.55 -28.57 7.22
N ASP A 34 -8.50 -29.25 6.79
CA ASP A 34 -8.55 -30.15 5.64
C ASP A 34 -9.27 -31.49 5.98
N THR A 35 -9.38 -31.85 7.26
CA THR A 35 -10.03 -33.07 7.74
C THR A 35 -11.28 -32.82 8.57
N ASN A 36 -11.47 -31.60 9.07
CA ASN A 36 -12.65 -31.21 9.85
C ASN A 36 -13.27 -29.91 9.28
N PRO A 37 -14.44 -29.98 8.65
CA PRO A 37 -15.09 -28.83 8.00
C PRO A 37 -15.55 -27.75 8.99
N ASN A 38 -15.64 -28.05 10.29
CA ASN A 38 -16.00 -27.12 11.35
C ASN A 38 -14.78 -26.43 11.97
N ALA A 39 -13.57 -26.82 11.59
CA ALA A 39 -12.34 -26.19 12.08
C ALA A 39 -12.15 -24.77 11.51
N LEU A 40 -11.48 -23.91 12.28
CA LEU A 40 -11.08 -22.61 11.77
C LEU A 40 -10.11 -22.76 10.59
N SER A 41 -10.37 -22.01 9.53
CA SER A 41 -9.50 -21.99 8.35
C SER A 41 -8.10 -21.44 8.68
N ILE A 42 -7.09 -21.77 7.89
CA ILE A 42 -5.76 -21.16 7.99
C ILE A 42 -5.85 -19.65 7.85
N LYS A 43 -6.77 -19.16 7.01
CA LYS A 43 -7.03 -17.71 6.90
C LYS A 43 -7.52 -17.11 8.22
N SER A 44 -8.41 -17.77 8.93
CA SER A 44 -8.90 -17.28 10.22
C SER A 44 -7.77 -17.20 11.25
N TRP A 45 -6.84 -18.17 11.26
CA TRP A 45 -5.65 -18.11 12.10
C TRP A 45 -4.69 -16.99 11.69
N ALA A 46 -4.55 -16.73 10.39
CA ALA A 46 -3.76 -15.60 9.90
C ALA A 46 -4.39 -14.25 10.32
N ASP A 47 -5.72 -14.12 10.22
CA ASP A 47 -6.43 -12.91 10.65
C ASP A 47 -6.27 -12.68 12.17
N LEU A 48 -6.34 -13.74 12.99
CA LEU A 48 -6.06 -13.63 14.42
C LEU A 48 -4.61 -13.22 14.71
N ALA A 49 -3.64 -13.76 13.96
CA ALA A 49 -2.24 -13.36 14.09
C ALA A 49 -2.08 -11.85 13.77
N GLU A 50 -2.72 -11.34 12.71
CA GLU A 50 -2.70 -9.92 12.38
C GLU A 50 -3.30 -9.06 13.50
N ILE A 51 -4.46 -9.44 14.06
CA ILE A 51 -5.12 -8.74 15.16
C ILE A 51 -4.18 -8.58 16.37
N PHE A 52 -3.50 -9.66 16.74
CA PHE A 52 -2.56 -9.68 17.86
C PHE A 52 -1.14 -9.22 17.49
N LYS A 53 -0.94 -8.70 16.27
CA LYS A 53 0.36 -8.23 15.75
C LYS A 53 1.43 -9.30 15.84
N CYS A 54 1.05 -10.49 15.44
CA CYS A 54 1.90 -11.65 15.33
C CYS A 54 2.10 -12.06 13.88
N LYS A 55 3.17 -12.79 13.62
CA LYS A 55 3.38 -13.55 12.40
C LYS A 55 2.90 -14.98 12.64
N LEU A 56 1.98 -15.45 11.82
CA LEU A 56 1.67 -16.89 11.74
C LEU A 56 2.86 -17.60 11.09
N GLN A 57 3.48 -18.53 11.80
CA GLN A 57 4.48 -19.44 11.22
C GLN A 57 3.75 -20.51 10.40
N THR A 58 4.47 -21.14 9.47
CA THR A 58 3.89 -22.23 8.67
C THR A 58 3.35 -23.31 9.60
N PRO A 59 2.02 -23.59 9.57
CA PRO A 59 1.43 -24.63 10.41
C PRO A 59 2.02 -26.00 10.13
N LYS A 60 2.15 -26.83 11.15
CA LYS A 60 2.62 -28.20 11.02
C LYS A 60 1.46 -29.18 11.19
N ILE A 61 1.34 -30.12 10.28
CA ILE A 61 0.30 -31.14 10.32
C ILE A 61 0.70 -32.22 11.36
N ALA A 62 -0.23 -32.54 12.26
CA ALA A 62 -0.10 -33.57 13.30
C ALA A 62 -1.35 -34.47 13.28
N GLY A 63 -1.47 -35.32 12.28
CA GLY A 63 -2.66 -36.16 12.04
C GLY A 63 -3.90 -35.30 11.72
N ASN A 64 -4.96 -35.50 12.53
CA ASN A 64 -6.21 -34.70 12.41
C ASN A 64 -6.12 -33.30 13.04
N GLN A 65 -4.93 -32.90 13.47
CA GLN A 65 -4.67 -31.61 14.10
C GLN A 65 -3.59 -30.89 13.33
N ILE A 66 -3.51 -29.59 13.60
CA ILE A 66 -2.42 -28.71 13.13
C ILE A 66 -1.81 -27.99 14.33
N GLU A 67 -0.49 -27.87 14.33
CA GLU A 67 0.24 -27.01 15.25
C GLU A 67 0.30 -25.61 14.67
N ILE A 68 -0.29 -24.66 15.38
CA ILE A 68 -0.30 -23.23 15.07
C ILE A 68 0.73 -22.55 15.96
N THR A 69 1.58 -21.72 15.36
CA THR A 69 2.55 -20.93 16.11
C THR A 69 2.42 -19.45 15.71
N PHE A 70 2.15 -18.61 16.71
CA PHE A 70 2.17 -17.16 16.61
C PHE A 70 3.48 -16.62 17.19
N LYS A 71 4.14 -15.77 16.43
CA LYS A 71 5.34 -15.03 16.88
C LYS A 71 5.06 -13.55 16.84
N LYS A 72 5.15 -12.86 17.99
CA LYS A 72 4.99 -11.39 18.06
C LYS A 72 5.98 -10.68 17.15
N LEU A 73 5.47 -9.68 16.47
CA LEU A 73 6.28 -8.74 15.70
C LEU A 73 6.84 -7.67 16.62
N ASN A 74 8.11 -7.33 16.46
CA ASN A 74 8.69 -6.20 17.15
C ASN A 74 8.21 -4.89 16.50
N GLN A 75 7.31 -4.20 17.20
CA GLN A 75 6.69 -2.96 16.69
C GLN A 75 7.70 -1.82 16.50
N ASP A 76 8.85 -1.86 17.18
CA ASP A 76 9.91 -0.88 17.02
C ASP A 76 10.59 -0.99 15.65
N ASN A 77 10.55 -2.17 15.02
CA ASN A 77 11.03 -2.43 13.66
C ASN A 77 10.06 -1.94 12.56
N SER A 78 9.07 -1.12 12.90
CA SER A 78 8.27 -0.42 11.90
C SER A 78 9.07 0.73 11.31
N PHE A 79 9.09 0.87 9.98
CA PHE A 79 9.74 2.00 9.31
C PHE A 79 9.21 3.37 9.78
N HIS A 80 8.02 3.40 10.37
CA HIS A 80 7.46 4.62 10.95
C HIS A 80 8.24 5.10 12.20
N ASN A 81 8.93 4.20 12.89
CA ASN A 81 9.68 4.49 14.12
C ASN A 81 11.15 4.83 13.87
N ALA A 82 11.62 4.69 12.64
CA ALA A 82 13.01 4.97 12.30
C ALA A 82 13.35 6.46 12.54
N ASN A 83 14.32 6.70 13.43
CA ASN A 83 14.91 8.02 13.63
C ASN A 83 15.96 8.25 12.53
N ILE A 84 15.56 8.92 11.46
CA ILE A 84 16.45 9.27 10.36
C ILE A 84 16.76 10.77 10.47
N SER A 85 18.04 11.11 10.50
CA SER A 85 18.52 12.51 10.63
C SER A 85 18.10 13.37 9.45
N ASP A 86 18.18 12.82 8.24
CA ASP A 86 17.70 13.48 7.02
C ASP A 86 16.27 13.02 6.68
N LYS A 87 15.30 13.91 6.90
CA LYS A 87 13.90 13.64 6.63
C LYS A 87 13.60 13.37 5.16
N THR A 88 14.45 13.85 4.24
CA THR A 88 14.28 13.62 2.78
C THR A 88 14.63 12.18 2.41
N GLU A 89 15.52 11.54 3.15
CA GLU A 89 15.94 10.15 2.94
C GLU A 89 15.17 9.13 3.80
N LYS A 90 14.08 9.54 4.46
CA LYS A 90 13.22 8.63 5.24
C LYS A 90 12.71 7.42 4.43
N TYR A 91 12.57 7.59 3.13
CA TYR A 91 12.14 6.57 2.18
C TYR A 91 13.24 6.19 1.17
N GLY A 92 14.48 6.62 1.43
CA GLY A 92 15.65 6.34 0.60
C GLY A 92 16.15 4.90 0.72
N VAL A 93 17.22 4.60 -0.01
CA VAL A 93 17.76 3.23 -0.20
C VAL A 93 18.13 2.54 1.12
N ASP A 94 18.63 3.27 2.11
CA ASP A 94 19.03 2.73 3.41
C ASP A 94 17.88 2.63 4.42
N SER A 95 16.65 3.00 4.02
CA SER A 95 15.50 2.95 4.92
C SER A 95 14.88 1.56 5.01
N LEU A 96 14.27 1.24 6.15
CA LEU A 96 13.48 0.01 6.31
C LEU A 96 12.30 -0.04 5.32
N PHE A 97 11.78 1.11 4.91
CA PHE A 97 10.72 1.20 3.91
C PHE A 97 11.16 0.69 2.54
N PHE A 98 12.41 0.91 2.16
CA PHE A 98 12.92 0.55 0.85
C PHE A 98 12.89 -0.96 0.58
N ASN A 99 13.01 -1.77 1.65
CA ASN A 99 12.95 -3.23 1.57
C ASN A 99 11.53 -3.77 1.39
N ILE A 100 10.50 -2.91 1.50
CA ILE A 100 9.11 -3.32 1.35
C ILE A 100 8.78 -3.41 -0.15
N ASP A 101 8.24 -4.56 -0.57
CA ASP A 101 7.70 -4.75 -1.91
C ASP A 101 6.17 -4.92 -1.83
N LYS A 102 5.46 -3.85 -2.17
CA LYS A 102 3.99 -3.83 -2.15
C LYS A 102 3.40 -4.74 -3.24
N ASN A 103 4.09 -4.88 -4.38
CA ASN A 103 3.60 -5.70 -5.48
C ASN A 103 3.59 -7.20 -5.14
N ASN A 104 4.36 -7.63 -4.12
CA ASN A 104 4.31 -9.00 -3.59
C ASN A 104 3.11 -9.26 -2.66
N HIS A 105 2.24 -8.26 -2.44
CA HIS A 105 1.00 -8.43 -1.68
C HIS A 105 -0.19 -8.62 -2.61
N PRO A 106 -0.85 -9.80 -2.59
CA PRO A 106 -1.90 -10.14 -3.56
C PRO A 106 -3.05 -9.14 -3.63
N TYR A 107 -3.54 -8.65 -2.49
CA TYR A 107 -4.64 -7.67 -2.49
C TYR A 107 -4.22 -6.30 -2.99
N PHE A 108 -2.99 -5.85 -2.67
CA PHE A 108 -2.46 -4.61 -3.24
C PHE A 108 -2.31 -4.73 -4.76
N LEU A 109 -1.60 -5.76 -5.21
CA LEU A 109 -1.35 -6.02 -6.63
C LEU A 109 -2.67 -6.10 -7.41
N HIS A 110 -3.62 -6.93 -6.96
CA HIS A 110 -4.92 -7.07 -7.60
C HIS A 110 -5.64 -5.72 -7.73
N SER A 111 -5.73 -4.98 -6.62
CA SER A 111 -6.45 -3.70 -6.60
C SER A 111 -5.77 -2.65 -7.47
N PHE A 112 -4.44 -2.62 -7.50
CA PHE A 112 -3.71 -1.68 -8.34
C PHE A 112 -3.83 -2.03 -9.83
N ILE A 113 -3.80 -3.32 -10.20
CA ILE A 113 -4.09 -3.77 -11.58
C ILE A 113 -5.50 -3.31 -12.00
N GLN A 114 -6.51 -3.49 -11.14
CA GLN A 114 -7.86 -3.02 -11.45
C GLN A 114 -7.92 -1.48 -11.61
N ALA A 115 -7.20 -0.73 -10.77
CA ALA A 115 -7.11 0.72 -10.89
C ALA A 115 -6.46 1.16 -12.21
N LEU A 116 -5.37 0.50 -12.63
CA LEU A 116 -4.70 0.77 -13.91
C LEU A 116 -5.61 0.45 -15.11
N LYS A 117 -6.36 -0.65 -15.06
CA LYS A 117 -7.35 -1.01 -16.09
C LYS A 117 -8.49 0.01 -16.15
N LEU A 118 -9.06 0.42 -15.01
CA LEU A 118 -10.11 1.45 -14.94
C LEU A 118 -9.60 2.80 -15.47
N ALA A 119 -8.37 3.17 -15.18
CA ALA A 119 -7.73 4.37 -15.71
C ALA A 119 -7.38 4.25 -17.20
N ASN A 120 -7.55 3.05 -17.79
CA ASN A 120 -7.22 2.75 -19.18
C ASN A 120 -5.76 3.08 -19.53
N VAL A 121 -4.83 2.56 -18.70
CA VAL A 121 -3.40 2.90 -18.78
C VAL A 121 -2.81 2.70 -20.18
N ALA A 122 -3.23 1.68 -20.91
CA ALA A 122 -2.77 1.39 -22.28
C ALA A 122 -3.06 2.51 -23.30
N LYS A 123 -4.03 3.38 -23.01
CA LYS A 123 -4.41 4.51 -23.88
C LYS A 123 -3.95 5.87 -23.35
N ARG A 124 -3.07 5.89 -22.34
CA ARG A 124 -2.47 7.12 -21.81
C ARG A 124 -1.16 7.38 -22.53
N GLU A 125 -0.80 8.64 -22.63
CA GLU A 125 0.45 9.07 -23.28
C GLU A 125 1.44 9.62 -22.23
N HIS A 126 0.98 10.50 -21.34
CA HIS A 126 1.78 11.14 -20.33
C HIS A 126 1.34 10.71 -18.92
N ILE A 127 2.19 9.97 -18.23
CA ILE A 127 1.92 9.44 -16.89
C ILE A 127 2.89 10.07 -15.89
N LEU A 128 2.35 10.70 -14.85
CA LEU A 128 3.10 11.24 -13.73
C LEU A 128 2.87 10.37 -12.49
N ASN A 129 3.95 9.94 -11.85
CA ASN A 129 3.89 9.28 -10.55
C ASN A 129 4.53 10.18 -9.49
N LEU A 130 3.80 10.45 -8.41
CA LEU A 130 4.22 11.23 -7.26
C LEU A 130 4.58 10.31 -6.10
N GLY A 131 5.84 10.35 -5.66
CA GLY A 131 6.42 9.42 -4.69
C GLY A 131 6.80 8.10 -5.32
N ILE A 132 7.52 8.17 -6.46
CA ILE A 132 7.87 7.00 -7.28
C ILE A 132 8.79 6.00 -6.57
N ASN A 133 9.56 6.44 -5.59
CA ASN A 133 10.54 5.63 -4.86
C ASN A 133 11.42 4.78 -5.81
N LYS A 134 11.33 3.46 -5.76
CA LYS A 134 12.13 2.52 -6.60
C LYS A 134 11.46 2.12 -7.93
N ALA A 135 10.47 2.88 -8.37
CA ALA A 135 9.73 2.73 -9.64
C ALA A 135 8.89 1.44 -9.76
N ASP A 136 8.40 0.91 -8.65
CA ASP A 136 7.61 -0.34 -8.66
C ASP A 136 6.30 -0.21 -9.44
N GLU A 137 5.66 0.97 -9.43
CA GLU A 137 4.48 1.26 -10.22
C GLU A 137 4.77 1.23 -11.73
N PHE A 138 5.92 1.76 -12.16
CA PHE A 138 6.30 1.73 -13.56
C PHE A 138 6.72 0.34 -14.04
N LYS A 139 7.36 -0.46 -13.16
CA LYS A 139 7.66 -1.87 -13.44
C LYS A 139 6.37 -2.65 -13.72
N LEU A 140 5.36 -2.48 -12.86
CA LEU A 140 4.08 -3.15 -13.06
C LEU A 140 3.36 -2.68 -14.33
N ILE A 141 3.38 -1.39 -14.64
CA ILE A 141 2.81 -0.87 -15.91
C ILE A 141 3.49 -1.52 -17.10
N LYS A 142 4.81 -1.64 -17.08
CA LYS A 142 5.58 -2.30 -18.14
C LYS A 142 5.22 -3.78 -18.30
N GLU A 143 5.02 -4.50 -17.19
CA GLU A 143 4.63 -5.91 -17.21
C GLU A 143 3.20 -6.14 -17.69
N LEU A 144 2.31 -5.17 -17.51
CA LEU A 144 0.91 -5.25 -17.92
C LEU A 144 0.66 -4.91 -19.39
N LEU A 145 1.56 -4.16 -20.01
CA LEU A 145 1.42 -3.66 -21.37
C LEU A 145 2.31 -4.44 -22.34
N SER A 146 1.90 -4.49 -23.60
CA SER A 146 2.80 -4.93 -24.67
C SER A 146 3.99 -3.97 -24.80
N GLN A 147 5.08 -4.44 -25.41
CA GLN A 147 6.25 -3.60 -25.65
C GLN A 147 5.89 -2.37 -26.52
N GLU A 148 5.00 -2.54 -27.48
CA GLU A 148 4.53 -1.46 -28.34
C GLU A 148 3.76 -0.41 -27.53
N GLU A 149 2.75 -0.81 -26.75
CA GLU A 149 1.98 0.08 -25.88
C GLU A 149 2.88 0.81 -24.89
N PHE A 150 3.80 0.08 -24.23
CA PHE A 150 4.72 0.67 -23.27
C PHE A 150 5.65 1.72 -23.90
N SER A 151 6.13 1.48 -25.12
CA SER A 151 7.04 2.40 -25.83
C SER A 151 6.41 3.75 -26.17
N GLN A 152 5.09 3.80 -26.28
CA GLN A 152 4.32 5.04 -26.57
C GLN A 152 4.13 5.92 -25.32
N LEU A 153 4.33 5.38 -24.14
CA LEU A 153 4.17 6.14 -22.90
C LEU A 153 5.34 7.10 -22.68
N LYS A 154 5.07 8.22 -22.03
CA LYS A 154 6.05 9.13 -21.45
C LYS A 154 5.83 9.12 -19.94
N LEU A 155 6.75 8.50 -19.23
CA LEU A 155 6.66 8.27 -17.78
C LEU A 155 7.51 9.28 -17.03
N THR A 156 6.92 10.00 -16.10
CA THR A 156 7.63 10.92 -15.22
C THR A 156 7.43 10.48 -13.77
N GLY A 157 8.51 10.13 -13.09
CA GLY A 157 8.52 9.77 -11.67
C GLY A 157 9.17 10.86 -10.83
N ILE A 158 8.52 11.29 -9.77
CA ILE A 158 9.02 12.32 -8.85
C ILE A 158 9.11 11.73 -7.45
N ASP A 159 10.23 11.96 -6.79
CA ASP A 159 10.41 11.69 -5.37
C ASP A 159 11.33 12.75 -4.75
N HIS A 160 11.19 12.99 -3.44
CA HIS A 160 12.09 13.90 -2.73
C HIS A 160 13.41 13.24 -2.33
N SER A 161 13.45 11.90 -2.23
CA SER A 161 14.67 11.15 -1.92
C SER A 161 15.56 11.06 -3.15
N LYS A 162 16.76 11.63 -3.03
CA LYS A 162 17.79 11.57 -4.09
C LYS A 162 18.27 10.14 -4.31
N THR A 163 18.50 9.40 -3.22
CA THR A 163 19.01 8.02 -3.31
C THR A 163 18.00 7.08 -3.97
N ALA A 164 16.70 7.25 -3.68
CA ALA A 164 15.64 6.50 -4.33
C ALA A 164 15.56 6.80 -5.83
N ILE A 165 15.66 8.06 -6.23
CA ILE A 165 15.67 8.48 -7.65
C ILE A 165 16.90 7.92 -8.40
N GLU A 166 18.08 7.97 -7.80
CA GLU A 166 19.30 7.39 -8.40
C GLU A 166 19.15 5.87 -8.59
N TYR A 167 18.58 5.20 -7.60
CA TYR A 167 18.25 3.78 -7.70
C TYR A 167 17.23 3.50 -8.81
N ALA A 168 16.12 4.25 -8.86
CA ALA A 168 15.08 4.10 -9.88
C ALA A 168 15.66 4.25 -11.30
N LYS A 169 16.50 5.26 -11.55
CA LYS A 169 17.19 5.47 -12.82
C LYS A 169 18.04 4.27 -13.23
N LYS A 170 18.74 3.66 -12.26
CA LYS A 170 19.61 2.50 -12.51
C LYS A 170 18.80 1.23 -12.76
N GLN A 171 17.71 1.01 -12.01
CA GLN A 171 16.90 -0.22 -12.10
C GLN A 171 15.87 -0.20 -13.22
N PHE A 172 15.49 0.99 -13.68
CA PHE A 172 14.46 1.17 -14.70
C PHE A 172 14.92 2.15 -15.80
N PRO A 173 16.02 1.81 -16.53
CA PRO A 173 16.67 2.69 -17.52
C PRO A 173 15.94 2.62 -18.87
N HIS A 174 14.71 3.10 -18.93
CA HIS A 174 13.93 3.15 -20.18
C HIS A 174 13.97 4.54 -20.82
N PRO A 175 14.14 4.66 -22.15
CA PRO A 175 14.28 5.95 -22.83
C PRO A 175 13.04 6.83 -22.73
N ASN A 176 11.87 6.23 -22.49
CA ASN A 176 10.59 6.92 -22.30
C ASN A 176 10.31 7.29 -20.84
N THR A 177 11.29 7.16 -19.94
CA THR A 177 11.15 7.49 -18.51
C THR A 177 12.05 8.64 -18.09
N THR A 178 11.49 9.51 -17.26
CA THR A 178 12.20 10.61 -16.60
C THR A 178 12.01 10.52 -15.10
N PHE A 179 13.10 10.57 -14.34
CA PHE A 179 13.06 10.59 -12.88
C PHE A 179 13.64 11.90 -12.35
N ILE A 180 12.87 12.57 -11.48
CA ILE A 180 13.19 13.91 -10.98
C ILE A 180 13.21 13.88 -9.45
N THR A 181 14.29 14.38 -8.85
CA THR A 181 14.33 14.64 -7.41
C THR A 181 13.72 16.00 -7.14
N GLN A 182 12.53 16.02 -6.52
CA GLN A 182 11.82 17.25 -6.18
C GLN A 182 10.82 17.02 -5.07
N ASP A 183 10.62 18.05 -4.24
CA ASP A 183 9.48 18.11 -3.31
C ASP A 183 8.19 18.32 -4.09
N ILE A 184 7.21 17.44 -3.92
CA ILE A 184 5.92 17.55 -4.61
C ILE A 184 5.12 18.80 -4.22
N ASN A 185 5.41 19.45 -3.09
CA ASN A 185 4.86 20.76 -2.75
C ASN A 185 5.33 21.85 -3.71
N LYS A 186 6.44 21.62 -4.42
CA LYS A 186 7.06 22.52 -5.40
C LYS A 186 6.85 22.08 -6.85
N LEU A 187 5.83 21.26 -7.11
CA LEU A 187 5.59 20.67 -8.43
C LEU A 187 5.47 21.73 -9.55
N ARG A 188 4.96 22.92 -9.24
CA ARG A 188 4.84 24.05 -10.19
C ARG A 188 6.18 24.50 -10.77
N GLU A 189 7.26 24.41 -10.01
CA GLU A 189 8.60 24.83 -10.45
C GLU A 189 9.13 23.99 -11.62
N LEU A 190 8.61 22.77 -11.80
CA LEU A 190 9.06 21.84 -12.84
C LEU A 190 8.47 22.13 -14.23
N ASN A 191 7.48 23.01 -14.34
CA ASN A 191 6.81 23.34 -15.61
C ASN A 191 6.44 22.10 -16.45
N LEU A 192 5.94 21.04 -15.81
CA LEU A 192 5.58 19.79 -16.47
C LEU A 192 4.42 19.99 -17.46
N PRO A 193 4.41 19.26 -18.59
CA PRO A 193 3.24 19.24 -19.46
C PRO A 193 2.04 18.63 -18.71
N LYS A 194 0.83 18.91 -19.17
CA LYS A 194 -0.37 18.27 -18.62
C LYS A 194 -0.36 16.77 -18.87
N GLN A 195 -0.80 16.02 -17.86
CA GLN A 195 -0.75 14.58 -17.80
C GLN A 195 -2.10 13.93 -18.17
N ASP A 196 -2.05 12.75 -18.76
CA ASP A 196 -3.24 11.92 -19.00
C ASP A 196 -3.59 11.07 -17.78
N LEU A 197 -2.57 10.70 -16.99
CA LEU A 197 -2.73 9.92 -15.78
C LEU A 197 -1.78 10.44 -14.71
N ILE A 198 -2.30 10.66 -13.52
CA ILE A 198 -1.50 10.89 -12.32
C ILE A 198 -1.70 9.71 -11.37
N ILE A 199 -0.59 9.18 -10.84
CA ILE A 199 -0.58 8.10 -9.84
C ILE A 199 0.11 8.63 -8.58
N SER A 200 -0.49 8.39 -7.42
CA SER A 200 0.15 8.67 -6.12
C SER A 200 -0.31 7.65 -5.09
N ILE A 201 0.59 6.80 -4.62
CA ILE A 201 0.26 5.69 -3.72
C ILE A 201 0.95 5.88 -2.38
N GLY A 202 0.16 6.25 -1.35
CA GLY A 202 0.63 6.46 0.01
C GLY A 202 1.46 7.73 0.23
N THR A 203 1.70 8.53 -0.80
CA THR A 203 2.57 9.71 -0.73
C THR A 203 1.84 10.96 -0.27
N MET A 204 0.65 11.21 -0.81
CA MET A 204 -0.11 12.43 -0.49
C MET A 204 -0.63 12.47 0.95
N GLN A 205 -0.58 11.36 1.69
CA GLN A 205 -0.92 11.26 3.11
C GLN A 205 0.28 11.55 4.04
N SER A 206 1.43 11.95 3.50
CA SER A 206 2.60 12.34 4.30
C SER A 206 2.30 13.61 5.11
N PRO A 207 2.77 13.70 6.37
CA PRO A 207 2.48 14.85 7.25
C PRO A 207 2.96 16.21 6.72
N SER A 208 3.98 16.21 5.85
CA SER A 208 4.52 17.41 5.20
C SER A 208 3.70 17.93 4.04
N ILE A 209 2.63 17.22 3.64
CA ILE A 209 1.84 17.54 2.46
C ILE A 209 0.45 18.02 2.88
N ASN A 210 0.07 19.18 2.35
CA ASN A 210 -1.32 19.64 2.47
C ASN A 210 -2.16 18.97 1.37
N TYR A 211 -2.80 17.85 1.74
CA TYR A 211 -3.50 16.97 0.81
C TYR A 211 -4.52 17.67 -0.07
N LYS A 212 -5.44 18.44 0.53
CA LYS A 212 -6.56 19.03 -0.20
C LYS A 212 -6.12 20.08 -1.24
N PRO A 213 -5.30 21.08 -0.92
CA PRO A 213 -4.77 22.02 -1.89
C PRO A 213 -3.95 21.32 -2.99
N LEU A 214 -3.11 20.34 -2.64
CA LEU A 214 -2.33 19.61 -3.63
C LEU A 214 -3.22 18.85 -4.61
N LEU A 215 -4.24 18.13 -4.13
CA LEU A 215 -5.19 17.46 -5.02
C LEU A 215 -5.90 18.43 -5.96
N MET A 216 -6.32 19.59 -5.44
CA MET A 216 -6.96 20.61 -6.25
C MET A 216 -6.01 21.15 -7.33
N GLN A 217 -4.75 21.40 -6.99
CA GLN A 217 -3.72 21.81 -7.92
C GLN A 217 -3.48 20.76 -9.02
N LEU A 218 -3.31 19.49 -8.65
CA LEU A 218 -3.10 18.41 -9.61
C LEU A 218 -4.22 18.33 -10.64
N VAL A 219 -5.47 18.43 -10.19
CA VAL A 219 -6.63 18.33 -11.07
C VAL A 219 -6.79 19.56 -11.98
N GLN A 220 -6.49 20.74 -11.49
CA GLN A 220 -6.72 22.00 -12.23
C GLN A 220 -5.55 22.34 -13.19
N GLU A 221 -4.32 22.10 -12.73
CA GLU A 221 -3.14 22.59 -13.42
C GLU A 221 -2.40 21.49 -14.19
N HIS A 222 -2.37 20.26 -13.64
CA HIS A 222 -1.54 19.19 -14.18
C HIS A 222 -2.28 18.11 -14.98
N LEU A 223 -3.61 17.99 -14.86
CA LEU A 223 -4.38 17.02 -15.63
C LEU A 223 -4.95 17.62 -16.93
N LYS A 224 -4.90 16.82 -18.00
CA LYS A 224 -5.62 17.08 -19.26
C LYS A 224 -7.14 16.99 -19.05
N GLN A 225 -7.92 17.43 -20.04
CA GLN A 225 -9.37 17.30 -20.00
C GLN A 225 -9.80 15.83 -19.98
N ASN A 226 -9.29 15.04 -20.92
CA ASN A 226 -9.46 13.59 -20.96
C ASN A 226 -8.34 12.92 -20.16
N SER A 227 -8.58 12.60 -18.89
CA SER A 227 -7.54 12.16 -17.99
C SER A 227 -8.05 11.22 -16.90
N ALA A 228 -7.12 10.62 -16.17
CA ALA A 228 -7.40 9.80 -15.00
C ALA A 228 -6.46 10.15 -13.83
N ILE A 229 -6.86 9.76 -12.64
CA ILE A 229 -6.03 9.84 -11.43
C ILE A 229 -6.25 8.58 -10.59
N ILE A 230 -5.16 8.04 -10.06
CA ILE A 230 -5.15 6.91 -9.12
C ILE A 230 -4.50 7.39 -7.82
N LEU A 231 -5.26 7.37 -6.74
CA LEU A 231 -4.80 7.71 -5.40
C LEU A 231 -4.86 6.47 -4.52
N GLY A 232 -3.73 6.08 -3.93
CA GLY A 232 -3.65 4.99 -2.97
C GLY A 232 -3.57 5.52 -1.54
N PHE A 233 -4.44 5.06 -0.67
CA PHE A 233 -4.52 5.43 0.75
C PHE A 233 -4.15 4.22 1.60
N PRO A 234 -3.05 4.27 2.36
CA PRO A 234 -2.63 3.14 3.19
C PRO A 234 -3.62 2.92 4.34
N ASN A 235 -4.23 1.76 4.37
CA ASN A 235 -5.06 1.26 5.47
C ASN A 235 -4.36 0.11 6.21
N SER A 236 -3.05 0.17 6.25
CA SER A 236 -2.21 -0.89 6.76
C SER A 236 -0.92 -0.35 7.35
N ARG A 237 -0.22 -1.21 8.07
CA ARG A 237 1.05 -0.91 8.72
C ARG A 237 2.05 -2.02 8.44
N TRP A 238 3.27 -1.66 8.14
CA TRP A 238 4.38 -2.59 7.98
C TRP A 238 5.19 -2.67 9.27
N ILE A 239 5.35 -3.89 9.77
CA ILE A 239 6.16 -4.21 10.95
C ILE A 239 7.03 -5.41 10.56
N GLU A 240 8.35 -5.32 10.68
CA GLU A 240 9.29 -6.39 10.29
C GLU A 240 8.99 -6.93 8.87
N ASN A 241 8.70 -6.06 7.91
CA ASN A 241 8.29 -6.41 6.55
C ASN A 241 6.98 -7.25 6.45
N THR A 242 6.23 -7.38 7.54
CA THR A 242 4.91 -8.00 7.55
C THR A 242 3.83 -6.93 7.48
N LEU A 243 2.89 -7.10 6.56
CA LEU A 243 1.73 -6.22 6.41
C LEU A 243 0.66 -6.58 7.43
N ILE A 244 0.25 -5.59 8.22
CA ILE A 244 -0.87 -5.72 9.16
C ILE A 244 -2.05 -4.89 8.64
N TYR A 245 -3.11 -5.56 8.22
CA TYR A 245 -4.33 -4.92 7.73
C TYR A 245 -5.12 -4.27 8.86
N GLY A 246 -5.68 -3.08 8.58
CA GLY A 246 -6.47 -2.34 9.58
C GLY A 246 -5.63 -1.81 10.74
N ALA A 247 -4.30 -1.93 10.69
CA ALA A 247 -3.42 -1.40 11.71
C ALA A 247 -3.42 0.14 11.67
N LYS A 248 -3.25 0.76 12.84
CA LYS A 248 -3.04 2.19 12.99
C LYS A 248 -1.87 2.64 12.12
N THR A 249 -2.10 3.61 11.25
CA THR A 249 -1.06 4.20 10.42
C THR A 249 -0.56 5.51 11.04
N LYS A 250 0.75 5.77 10.95
CA LYS A 250 1.33 7.03 11.45
C LYS A 250 1.17 8.20 10.49
N ASN A 251 0.71 7.97 9.27
CA ASN A 251 0.33 9.03 8.35
C ASN A 251 -0.89 9.82 8.84
N TYR A 252 -1.68 9.20 9.72
CA TYR A 252 -2.84 9.79 10.35
C TYR A 252 -2.63 9.83 11.86
N ASN A 253 -2.92 10.96 12.49
CA ASN A 253 -2.69 11.17 13.92
C ASN A 253 -3.62 10.36 14.82
N PHE A 254 -4.75 9.88 14.27
CA PHE A 254 -5.75 9.13 15.01
C PHE A 254 -5.64 7.62 14.77
N SER A 255 -6.09 6.86 15.75
CA SER A 255 -6.08 5.40 15.70
C SER A 255 -7.24 4.81 14.89
N GLU A 256 -8.26 5.60 14.61
CA GLU A 256 -9.43 5.21 13.83
C GLU A 256 -9.31 5.74 12.39
N MET A 257 -10.19 5.27 11.51
CA MET A 257 -10.09 5.57 10.08
C MET A 257 -10.67 6.94 9.68
N GLY A 258 -11.04 7.80 10.62
CA GLY A 258 -11.77 9.04 10.34
C GLY A 258 -11.04 9.98 9.39
N ILE A 259 -9.73 10.18 9.59
CA ILE A 259 -8.94 11.06 8.70
C ILE A 259 -8.79 10.44 7.30
N LEU A 260 -8.48 9.14 7.23
CA LEU A 260 -8.39 8.41 5.97
C LEU A 260 -9.68 8.56 5.16
N LEU A 261 -10.84 8.33 5.79
CA LEU A 261 -12.14 8.45 5.14
C LEU A 261 -12.46 9.89 4.76
N ASN A 262 -12.08 10.88 5.57
CA ASN A 262 -12.24 12.29 5.23
C ASN A 262 -11.50 12.66 3.95
N ASP A 263 -10.27 12.20 3.78
CA ASP A 263 -9.49 12.46 2.58
C ASP A 263 -10.08 11.77 1.35
N ILE A 264 -10.52 10.52 1.50
CA ILE A 264 -11.17 9.77 0.42
C ILE A 264 -12.50 10.43 0.00
N ILE A 265 -13.33 10.82 0.98
CA ILE A 265 -14.62 11.47 0.73
C ILE A 265 -14.42 12.83 0.07
N PHE A 266 -13.44 13.61 0.55
CA PHE A 266 -13.07 14.89 -0.08
C PHE A 266 -12.65 14.67 -1.54
N ALA A 267 -11.72 13.76 -1.81
CA ALA A 267 -11.26 13.45 -3.16
C ALA A 267 -12.42 13.02 -4.07
N LYS A 268 -13.26 12.09 -3.59
CA LYS A 268 -14.43 11.63 -4.33
C LYS A 268 -15.34 12.77 -4.72
N LYS A 269 -15.77 13.59 -3.75
CA LYS A 269 -16.69 14.71 -3.99
C LYS A 269 -16.07 15.74 -4.93
N TYR A 270 -14.81 16.10 -4.72
CA TYR A 270 -14.11 17.08 -5.54
C TYR A 270 -13.96 16.62 -6.99
N LEU A 271 -13.53 15.37 -7.22
CA LEU A 271 -13.39 14.81 -8.55
C LEU A 271 -14.73 14.65 -9.27
N GLN A 272 -15.81 14.28 -8.55
CA GLN A 272 -17.15 14.26 -9.10
C GLN A 272 -17.64 15.64 -9.53
N GLN A 273 -17.36 16.71 -8.75
CA GLN A 273 -17.63 18.10 -9.15
C GLN A 273 -16.86 18.49 -10.43
N LYS A 274 -15.68 17.89 -10.64
CA LYS A 274 -14.88 18.07 -11.87
C LYS A 274 -15.26 17.09 -12.98
N LYS A 275 -16.43 16.43 -12.89
CA LYS A 275 -17.02 15.50 -13.86
C LYS A 275 -16.24 14.20 -14.06
N TYR A 276 -15.46 13.75 -13.07
CA TYR A 276 -14.86 12.43 -13.09
C TYR A 276 -15.85 11.36 -12.62
N LYS A 277 -15.81 10.19 -13.23
CA LYS A 277 -16.36 8.96 -12.67
C LYS A 277 -15.36 8.44 -11.64
N VAL A 278 -15.82 8.14 -10.41
CA VAL A 278 -14.95 7.81 -9.28
C VAL A 278 -15.31 6.45 -8.72
N PHE A 279 -14.31 5.60 -8.56
CA PHE A 279 -14.40 4.26 -7.98
C PHE A 279 -13.47 4.16 -6.76
N ILE A 280 -13.91 3.44 -5.74
CA ILE A 280 -13.11 3.14 -4.55
C ILE A 280 -13.07 1.63 -4.41
N SER A 281 -11.86 1.08 -4.27
CA SER A 281 -11.60 -0.34 -4.14
C SER A 281 -10.41 -0.59 -3.20
N GLY A 282 -10.08 -1.86 -2.95
CA GLY A 282 -8.92 -2.22 -2.15
C GLY A 282 -9.26 -2.68 -0.75
N ARG A 283 -8.25 -2.99 0.02
CA ARG A 283 -8.32 -3.47 1.41
C ARG A 283 -7.19 -2.86 2.25
N GLU A 284 -5.99 -3.40 2.21
CA GLU A 284 -4.80 -2.87 2.91
C GLU A 284 -4.39 -1.49 2.40
N TYR A 285 -4.62 -1.27 1.12
CA TYR A 285 -4.62 0.04 0.46
C TYR A 285 -5.98 0.27 -0.17
N LEU A 286 -6.57 1.42 0.12
CA LEU A 286 -7.78 1.86 -0.57
C LEU A 286 -7.36 2.67 -1.79
N PHE A 287 -7.80 2.23 -2.97
CA PHE A 287 -7.55 2.92 -4.22
C PHE A 287 -8.77 3.74 -4.61
N LEU A 288 -8.59 5.04 -4.76
CA LEU A 288 -9.55 5.90 -5.43
C LEU A 288 -9.07 6.09 -6.86
N THR A 289 -9.80 5.51 -7.80
CA THR A 289 -9.54 5.64 -9.24
C THR A 289 -10.60 6.50 -9.85
N ALA A 290 -10.20 7.57 -10.52
CA ALA A 290 -11.14 8.45 -11.19
C ALA A 290 -10.70 8.72 -12.62
N TYR A 291 -11.67 8.79 -13.55
CA TYR A 291 -11.42 9.15 -14.94
C TYR A 291 -12.57 10.00 -15.49
N ARG A 292 -12.24 10.81 -16.48
CA ARG A 292 -13.21 11.51 -17.34
C ARG A 292 -12.80 11.35 -18.81
N GLN A 293 -13.79 11.34 -19.63
CA GLN A 293 -13.68 11.32 -21.10
C GLN A 293 -14.07 12.67 -21.66
#